data_5c0129dc5ebd2d94c6378513e90cf788
#
_entry.id   5c0129dc5ebd2d94c6378513e90cf788
#
_cell.length_a   1.000
_cell.length_b   1.000
_cell.length_c   1.000
_cell.angle_alpha   90.00
_cell.angle_beta   90.00
_cell.angle_gamma   90.00
#
_symmetry.space_group_name_H-M   'P 1'
#
loop_
_entity.id
_entity.type
_entity.pdbx_description
1 polymer ?
#
loop_
_entity_poly.entity_id
_entity_poly.type
_entity_poly.pdbx_seq_one_letter_code
_entity_poly.pdbx_strand_id
1 'polypeptide(L)'
;MRINQGRPRTRRYAVCVEAGEYEGVDLIPRKIYEVWPDDDAGSIGQLRVVDESGEDYLFPAEYFRILTLPPGVDRLFRKSRVPPGERRAAARHRRGGD
;
A
#
# COMPACT_ATOMS: atom_id res chain seq x y z
N MET A 1 15.73 -1.15 -16.71
CA MET A 1 15.60 -0.77 -16.29
C MET A 1 14.83 -0.15 -15.83
N ARG A 2 14.56 0.03 -15.20
CA ARG A 2 13.89 0.57 -14.78
C ARG A 2 14.15 1.61 -14.33
N ILE A 3 14.23 2.09 -14.60
CA ILE A 3 14.58 3.07 -14.25
C ILE A 3 13.76 3.82 -13.61
N ASN A 4 12.91 3.78 -13.63
CA ASN A 4 12.14 4.46 -13.14
C ASN A 4 11.88 4.28 -11.96
N GLN A 5 12.11 4.73 -11.32
CA GLN A 5 11.94 4.61 -10.19
C GLN A 5 10.76 5.09 -9.70
N GLY A 6 9.97 5.60 -10.09
CA GLY A 6 8.77 6.08 -9.59
C GLY A 6 7.75 5.01 -9.48
N ARG A 7 6.53 5.40 -9.16
CA ARG A 7 5.44 4.51 -9.04
C ARG A 7 5.12 3.91 -10.40
N PRO A 8 4.83 2.63 -10.46
CA PRO A 8 4.52 2.00 -11.74
C PRO A 8 3.21 2.54 -12.31
N ARG A 9 3.09 2.46 -13.63
CA ARG A 9 1.88 2.90 -14.27
C ARG A 9 0.72 2.01 -13.92
N THR A 10 0.96 0.71 -13.81
CA THR A 10 -0.08 -0.23 -13.48
C THR A 10 -0.01 -0.52 -12.00
N ARG A 11 -1.06 -0.19 -11.30
CA ARG A 11 -1.13 -0.42 -9.89
C ARG A 11 -2.36 -1.23 -9.59
N ARG A 12 -2.30 -1.95 -8.51
CA ARG A 12 -3.42 -2.73 -8.05
C ARG A 12 -3.64 -2.44 -6.59
N TYR A 13 -4.72 -2.97 -6.07
CA TYR A 13 -5.05 -2.76 -4.67
C TYR A 13 -5.39 -4.10 -4.07
N ALA A 14 -5.16 -4.25 -2.79
CA ALA A 14 -5.43 -5.48 -2.10
C ALA A 14 -5.88 -5.15 -0.68
N VAL A 15 -6.75 -5.99 -0.14
CA VAL A 15 -7.14 -5.83 1.24
C VAL A 15 -6.25 -6.72 2.08
N CYS A 16 -5.76 -6.19 3.19
CA CYS A 16 -4.96 -6.94 4.12
C CYS A 16 -5.88 -7.80 4.96
N VAL A 17 -5.71 -9.12 4.91
CA VAL A 17 -6.54 -10.01 5.70
C VAL A 17 -5.80 -10.58 6.89
N GLU A 18 -4.49 -10.46 6.87
CA GLU A 18 -3.65 -10.97 7.94
C GLU A 18 -2.42 -10.09 8.00
N ALA A 19 -2.02 -9.67 9.17
CA ALA A 19 -0.86 -8.79 9.30
C ALA A 19 0.28 -9.43 10.06
N GLY A 20 0.01 -10.53 10.77
CA GLY A 20 1.06 -11.21 11.49
C GLY A 20 1.81 -10.28 12.42
N GLU A 21 3.12 -10.36 12.36
CA GLU A 21 3.94 -9.54 13.25
C GLU A 21 3.97 -8.07 12.83
N TYR A 22 3.42 -7.75 11.67
CA TYR A 22 3.40 -6.36 11.20
C TYR A 22 2.16 -5.59 11.64
N GLU A 23 1.27 -6.26 12.36
CA GLU A 23 0.00 -5.65 12.71
C GLU A 23 0.20 -4.41 13.58
N GLY A 24 -0.47 -3.33 13.17
CA GLY A 24 -0.42 -2.11 13.95
C GLY A 24 0.80 -1.28 13.72
N VAL A 25 1.80 -1.81 13.03
CA VAL A 25 3.01 -1.07 12.72
C VAL A 25 3.06 -0.77 11.24
N ASP A 26 3.17 -1.83 10.44
CA ASP A 26 3.28 -1.66 9.00
C ASP A 26 1.98 -1.96 8.28
N LEU A 27 1.15 -2.80 8.85
CA LEU A 27 -0.09 -3.25 8.21
C LEU A 27 -1.23 -3.24 9.21
N ILE A 28 -2.41 -2.94 8.70
CA ILE A 28 -3.62 -2.95 9.51
C ILE A 28 -4.60 -3.90 8.84
N PRO A 29 -5.07 -4.92 9.54
CA PRO A 29 -6.02 -5.86 8.93
C PRO A 29 -7.29 -5.17 8.46
N ARG A 30 -7.79 -5.62 7.34
CA ARG A 30 -9.02 -5.12 6.72
C ARG A 30 -8.86 -3.76 6.07
N LYS A 31 -7.64 -3.29 5.92
CA LYS A 31 -7.38 -2.04 5.22
C LYS A 31 -6.90 -2.35 3.81
N ILE A 32 -7.14 -1.43 2.90
CA ILE A 32 -6.75 -1.58 1.50
C ILE A 32 -5.44 -0.88 1.25
N TYR A 33 -4.54 -1.58 0.59
CA TYR A 33 -3.22 -1.04 0.27
C TYR A 33 -2.96 -1.11 -1.22
N GLU A 34 -2.12 -0.22 -1.70
CA GLU A 34 -1.67 -0.23 -3.08
C GLU A 34 -0.62 -1.31 -3.25
N VAL A 35 -0.71 -2.06 -4.35
CA VAL A 35 0.22 -3.15 -4.65
C VAL A 35 0.84 -2.88 -6.01
N TRP A 36 2.14 -3.04 -6.09
CA TRP A 36 2.86 -2.82 -7.34
C TRP A 36 3.22 -4.16 -7.97
N PRO A 37 3.15 -4.26 -9.29
CA PRO A 37 3.57 -5.48 -9.98
C PRO A 37 5.04 -5.76 -9.70
N ASP A 38 5.34 -7.00 -9.38
CA ASP A 38 6.72 -7.40 -9.10
C ASP A 38 6.81 -8.91 -9.31
N ASP A 39 7.25 -9.31 -10.48
CA ASP A 39 7.30 -10.72 -10.82
C ASP A 39 8.27 -11.49 -9.95
N ASP A 40 9.37 -10.86 -9.59
CA ASP A 40 10.35 -11.52 -8.73
C ASP A 40 9.75 -11.80 -7.35
N ALA A 41 9.03 -10.83 -6.81
CA ALA A 41 8.39 -11.04 -5.54
C ALA A 41 7.35 -12.15 -5.65
N GLY A 42 6.59 -12.15 -6.74
CA GLY A 42 5.57 -13.17 -6.93
C GLY A 42 6.15 -14.56 -6.99
N SER A 43 7.33 -14.69 -7.55
CA SER A 43 7.93 -16.00 -7.70
C SER A 43 8.33 -16.61 -6.34
N ILE A 44 8.42 -15.81 -5.30
CA ILE A 44 8.72 -16.31 -3.97
C ILE A 44 7.56 -16.11 -3.01
N GLY A 45 6.35 -15.95 -3.55
CA GLY A 45 5.15 -15.86 -2.72
C GLY A 45 4.98 -14.57 -1.99
N GLN A 46 5.49 -13.47 -2.54
CA GLN A 46 5.38 -12.19 -1.88
C GLN A 46 4.77 -11.15 -2.80
N LEU A 47 4.29 -10.07 -2.21
CA LEU A 47 3.75 -8.93 -2.94
C LEU A 47 4.51 -7.70 -2.52
N ARG A 48 4.65 -6.77 -3.47
CA ARG A 48 5.24 -5.48 -3.15
C ARG A 48 4.10 -4.54 -2.81
N VAL A 49 4.05 -4.11 -1.56
CA VAL A 49 2.91 -3.37 -1.01
C VAL A 49 3.39 -2.06 -0.44
N VAL A 50 2.64 -0.98 -0.69
CA VAL A 50 2.93 0.30 -0.07
C VAL A 50 2.23 0.27 1.29
N ASP A 51 3.01 0.17 2.35
CA ASP A 51 2.45 -0.04 3.68
C ASP A 51 2.12 1.26 4.40
N GLU A 52 1.91 1.19 5.70
CA GLU A 52 1.52 2.36 6.47
C GLU A 52 2.58 3.45 6.47
N SER A 53 3.83 3.11 6.20
CA SER A 53 4.88 4.12 6.14
C SER A 53 4.81 4.93 4.85
N GLY A 54 4.07 4.45 3.87
CA GLY A 54 4.01 5.11 2.57
C GLY A 54 5.09 4.64 1.63
N GLU A 55 5.91 3.70 2.05
CA GLU A 55 6.96 3.14 1.23
C GLU A 55 6.63 1.70 0.88
N ASP A 56 7.26 1.20 -0.18
CA ASP A 56 6.96 -0.14 -0.65
C ASP A 56 7.92 -1.16 -0.07
N TYR A 57 7.35 -2.25 0.40
CA TYR A 57 8.11 -3.36 0.94
C TYR A 57 7.46 -4.66 0.52
N LEU A 58 8.19 -5.75 0.68
CA LEU A 58 7.68 -7.08 0.34
C LEU A 58 7.04 -7.71 1.56
N PHE A 59 5.85 -8.27 1.35
CA PHE A 59 5.12 -8.96 2.41
C PHE A 59 4.60 -10.28 1.87
N PRO A 60 4.31 -11.25 2.74
CA PRO A 60 3.74 -12.51 2.26
C PRO A 60 2.46 -12.26 1.49
N ALA A 61 2.37 -12.84 0.30
CA ALA A 61 1.20 -12.63 -0.54
C ALA A 61 -0.07 -13.15 0.14
N GLU A 62 0.06 -14.16 0.97
CA GLU A 62 -1.11 -14.74 1.62
C GLU A 62 -1.76 -13.77 2.60
N TYR A 63 -1.09 -12.70 2.97
CA TYR A 63 -1.67 -11.70 3.86
C TYR A 63 -2.67 -10.81 3.13
N PHE A 64 -2.80 -10.95 1.83
CA PHE A 64 -3.60 -10.03 1.04
C PHE A 64 -4.54 -10.74 0.08
N ARG A 65 -5.59 -10.04 -0.33
CA ARG A 65 -6.45 -10.49 -1.41
C ARG A 65 -6.58 -9.36 -2.39
N ILE A 66 -6.24 -9.61 -3.64
CA ILE A 66 -6.27 -8.59 -4.67
C ILE A 66 -7.71 -8.15 -4.93
N LEU A 67 -7.91 -6.86 -5.09
CA LEU A 67 -9.21 -6.29 -5.33
C LEU A 67 -9.24 -5.58 -6.66
N THR A 68 -10.40 -5.57 -7.27
CA THR A 68 -10.66 -4.76 -8.45
C THR A 68 -11.56 -3.64 -8.00
N LEU A 69 -11.05 -2.42 -7.98
CA LEU A 69 -11.83 -1.28 -7.53
C LEU A 69 -12.58 -0.66 -8.69
N PRO A 70 -13.80 -0.19 -8.48
CA PRO A 70 -14.49 0.57 -9.52
C PRO A 70 -13.65 1.78 -9.92
N PRO A 71 -13.76 2.21 -11.17
CA PRO A 71 -12.91 3.30 -11.65
C PRO A 71 -12.95 4.57 -10.80
N GLY A 72 -14.12 4.91 -10.28
CA GLY A 72 -14.20 6.09 -9.43
C GLY A 72 -13.44 5.95 -8.13
N VAL A 73 -13.52 4.77 -7.54
CA VAL A 73 -12.83 4.51 -6.29
C VAL A 73 -11.33 4.46 -6.53
N ASP A 74 -10.92 3.81 -7.61
CA ASP A 74 -9.52 3.74 -7.96
C ASP A 74 -8.92 5.12 -8.09
N ARG A 75 -9.66 6.02 -8.76
CA ARG A 75 -9.17 7.36 -8.96
C ARG A 75 -9.02 8.10 -7.64
N LEU A 76 -9.93 7.87 -6.71
CA LEU A 76 -9.85 8.53 -5.42
C LEU A 76 -8.62 8.08 -4.65
N PHE A 77 -8.29 6.80 -4.73
CA PHE A 77 -7.10 6.31 -4.06
C PHE A 77 -5.85 6.97 -4.62
N ARG A 78 -5.78 7.13 -5.94
CA ARG A 78 -4.61 7.75 -6.53
C ARG A 78 -4.54 9.23 -6.20
N LYS A 79 -5.66 9.91 -6.21
CA LYS A 79 -5.66 11.34 -5.95
C LYS A 79 -5.29 11.67 -4.54
N SER A 80 -5.69 10.85 -3.60
CA SER A 80 -5.45 11.17 -2.21
C SER A 80 -4.04 10.83 -1.76
N ARG A 81 -3.23 10.23 -2.64
CA ARG A 81 -1.87 9.93 -2.26
C ARG A 81 -1.06 11.19 -2.10
N VAL A 82 -0.36 11.31 -1.01
CA VAL A 82 0.53 12.43 -0.78
C VAL A 82 1.85 11.84 -0.32
N PRO A 83 2.93 12.62 -0.42
CA PRO A 83 4.22 12.14 0.05
C PRO A 83 4.14 11.72 1.51
N PRO A 84 4.86 10.70 1.91
CA PRO A 84 4.78 10.21 3.28
C PRO A 84 4.95 11.30 4.32
N GLY A 85 5.84 12.21 4.09
CA GLY A 85 6.05 13.29 5.05
C GLY A 85 4.83 14.14 5.23
N GLU A 86 4.20 14.51 4.13
CA GLU A 86 3.02 15.33 4.22
C GLU A 86 1.87 14.60 4.86
N ARG A 87 1.74 13.33 4.52
CA ARG A 87 0.66 12.57 5.09
C ARG A 87 0.84 12.42 6.58
N ARG A 88 2.08 12.20 6.99
CA ARG A 88 2.37 12.05 8.38
C ARG A 88 2.10 13.34 9.13
N ALA A 89 2.47 14.46 8.54
CA ALA A 89 2.23 15.74 9.15
C ALA A 89 0.74 16.00 9.32
N ALA A 90 -0.03 15.68 8.31
CA ALA A 90 -1.46 15.87 8.37
C ALA A 90 -2.08 15.03 9.47
N ALA A 91 -1.64 13.79 9.57
CA ALA A 91 -2.17 12.91 10.58
C ALA A 91 -1.82 13.41 11.97
N ARG A 92 -0.61 13.87 12.12
CA ARG A 92 -0.19 14.38 13.39
C ARG A 92 -0.97 15.62 13.77
N HIS A 93 -1.18 16.47 12.80
CA HIS A 93 -1.93 17.68 13.04
C HIS A 93 -3.35 17.36 13.49
N ARG A 94 -3.97 16.43 12.83
CA ARG A 94 -5.32 16.09 13.15
C ARG A 94 -5.39 15.51 14.55
N ARG A 95 -4.40 14.68 14.87
CA ARG A 95 -4.41 14.10 16.15
C ARG A 95 -4.06 15.09 17.20
N GLY A 96 -3.17 15.99 16.89
CA GLY A 96 -2.80 17.02 17.82
C GLY A 96 -3.95 17.90 18.18
N GLY A 97 -4.91 18.02 17.29
CA GLY A 97 -6.08 18.81 17.59
C GLY A 97 -6.99 18.18 18.59
N ASP A 98 -6.75 16.95 18.90
CA ASP A 98 -7.61 16.26 19.84
C ASP A 98 -7.44 16.79 21.25
#